data_f10ec071d8a9dab8767f6fd19bc1b9d6
#
_entry.id   f10ec071d8a9dab8767f6fd19bc1b9d6
#
_cell.length_a   1.000
_cell.length_b   1.000
_cell.length_c   1.000
_cell.angle_alpha   90.00
_cell.angle_beta   90.00
_cell.angle_gamma   90.00
#
_symmetry.space_group_name_H-M   'P 1'
#
loop_
_entity.id
_entity.type
_entity.pdbx_description
1 polymer ?
#
loop_
_entity_poly.entity_id
_entity_poly.type
_entity_poly.pdbx_seq_one_letter_code
_entity_poly.pdbx_strand_id
1 'polypeptide(L)'
;LILISKKELRARILLIVVCLAVGLYCLYTMDKSYDPLARYPYTTDENRDVLLKYLDSDDIDYLVNQHISPDKFMDFIELKDFNLKNTLYYKEAKETQDADNEYIVNFVNRFRKNFSYDSLKELLSHYSYIDLTTYYENEAVLYSDLRLVADPTNPYVVLNQENTVYKYAPENLVDFNGIYVQNAMVDNLSSMLDAYASVMDGQDHLSVSSGYLSYEQV
;
A
#
# COMPACT_ATOMS: atom_id res chain seq x y z
N LEU A 1 -22.31 -64.86 -21.39
CA LEU A 1 -22.54 -64.39 -20.03
C LEU A 1 -21.76 -65.33 -19.09
N ILE A 2 -20.65 -64.84 -18.52
CA ILE A 2 -19.83 -65.58 -17.52
C ILE A 2 -20.61 -65.56 -16.21
N LEU A 3 -21.16 -66.73 -15.81
CA LEU A 3 -21.81 -66.93 -14.53
C LEU A 3 -20.75 -66.87 -13.41
N ILE A 4 -20.62 -65.74 -12.78
CA ILE A 4 -19.72 -65.56 -11.63
C ILE A 4 -20.27 -66.42 -10.44
N SER A 5 -19.45 -67.31 -9.93
CA SER A 5 -19.78 -68.12 -8.77
C SER A 5 -20.11 -67.22 -7.55
N LYS A 6 -21.10 -67.61 -6.70
CA LYS A 6 -21.45 -66.86 -5.49
C LYS A 6 -20.23 -66.67 -4.54
N LYS A 7 -19.25 -67.59 -4.56
CA LYS A 7 -18.01 -67.45 -3.80
C LYS A 7 -17.11 -66.35 -4.37
N GLU A 8 -16.97 -66.32 -5.68
CA GLU A 8 -16.18 -65.27 -6.34
C GLU A 8 -16.78 -63.88 -6.18
N LEU A 9 -18.13 -63.78 -6.22
CA LEU A 9 -18.82 -62.52 -6.00
C LEU A 9 -18.57 -62.01 -4.57
N ARG A 10 -18.68 -62.89 -3.57
CA ARG A 10 -18.38 -62.55 -2.15
C ARG A 10 -16.93 -62.13 -1.95
N ALA A 11 -15.97 -62.85 -2.57
CA ALA A 11 -14.57 -62.48 -2.49
C ALA A 11 -14.29 -61.09 -3.13
N ARG A 12 -14.92 -60.77 -4.25
CA ARG A 12 -14.79 -59.44 -4.92
C ARG A 12 -15.40 -58.33 -4.06
N ILE A 13 -16.58 -58.57 -3.47
CA ILE A 13 -17.21 -57.62 -2.54
C ILE A 13 -16.32 -57.39 -1.31
N LEU A 14 -15.79 -58.46 -0.73
CA LEU A 14 -14.88 -58.32 0.41
C LEU A 14 -13.63 -57.54 0.08
N LEU A 15 -13.03 -57.78 -1.11
CA LEU A 15 -11.88 -57.03 -1.58
C LEU A 15 -12.19 -55.54 -1.72
N ILE A 16 -13.33 -55.20 -2.31
CA ILE A 16 -13.75 -53.79 -2.45
C ILE A 16 -13.92 -53.12 -1.09
N VAL A 17 -14.57 -53.81 -0.15
CA VAL A 17 -14.76 -53.29 1.22
C VAL A 17 -13.43 -53.03 1.91
N VAL A 18 -12.49 -53.98 1.78
CA VAL A 18 -11.13 -53.83 2.37
C VAL A 18 -10.39 -52.66 1.73
N CYS A 19 -10.42 -52.54 0.40
CA CYS A 19 -9.81 -51.41 -0.30
C CYS A 19 -10.39 -50.07 0.14
N LEU A 20 -11.72 -49.98 0.29
CA LEU A 20 -12.39 -48.79 0.78
C LEU A 20 -11.99 -48.45 2.22
N ALA A 21 -11.95 -49.48 3.09
CA ALA A 21 -11.54 -49.29 4.47
C ALA A 21 -10.10 -48.81 4.60
N VAL A 22 -9.16 -49.38 3.82
CA VAL A 22 -7.77 -48.93 3.77
C VAL A 22 -7.67 -47.53 3.21
N GLY A 23 -8.41 -47.21 2.14
CA GLY A 23 -8.46 -45.88 1.60
C GLY A 23 -8.94 -44.82 2.58
N LEU A 24 -10.04 -45.09 3.29
CA LEU A 24 -10.55 -44.22 4.35
C LEU A 24 -9.59 -44.04 5.50
N TYR A 25 -8.92 -45.15 5.91
CA TYR A 25 -7.88 -45.07 6.95
C TYR A 25 -6.69 -44.23 6.52
N CYS A 26 -6.22 -44.37 5.27
CA CYS A 26 -5.15 -43.54 4.72
C CYS A 26 -5.56 -42.05 4.68
N LEU A 27 -6.76 -41.75 4.22
CA LEU A 27 -7.28 -40.36 4.21
C LEU A 27 -7.34 -39.77 5.62
N TYR A 28 -7.87 -40.57 6.60
CA TYR A 28 -7.93 -40.14 8.00
C TYR A 28 -6.53 -39.87 8.60
N THR A 29 -5.55 -40.73 8.30
CA THR A 29 -4.18 -40.53 8.80
C THR A 29 -3.49 -39.35 8.15
N MET A 30 -3.72 -39.12 6.84
CA MET A 30 -3.21 -37.96 6.13
C MET A 30 -3.81 -36.65 6.70
N ASP A 31 -5.11 -36.61 6.91
CA ASP A 31 -5.78 -35.42 7.49
C ASP A 31 -5.26 -35.12 8.91
N LYS A 32 -5.13 -36.17 9.76
CA LYS A 32 -4.58 -36.03 11.11
C LYS A 32 -3.12 -35.60 11.17
N SER A 33 -2.31 -35.96 10.17
CA SER A 33 -0.88 -35.60 10.10
C SER A 33 -0.61 -34.34 9.28
N TYR A 34 -1.64 -33.76 8.67
CA TYR A 34 -1.50 -32.55 7.88
C TYR A 34 -1.18 -31.34 8.76
N ASP A 35 -0.02 -30.75 8.50
CA ASP A 35 0.38 -29.47 9.09
C ASP A 35 0.37 -28.38 8.02
N PRO A 36 -0.60 -27.46 8.03
CA PRO A 36 -0.68 -26.39 7.05
C PRO A 36 0.58 -25.51 7.00
N LEU A 37 1.25 -25.35 8.14
CA LEU A 37 2.44 -24.52 8.29
C LEU A 37 3.75 -25.22 7.94
N ALA A 38 3.76 -26.53 7.64
CA ALA A 38 4.99 -27.28 7.37
C ALA A 38 5.83 -26.70 6.21
N ARG A 39 5.19 -26.00 5.27
CA ARG A 39 5.83 -25.36 4.11
C ARG A 39 6.14 -23.88 4.30
N TYR A 40 5.69 -23.26 5.43
CA TYR A 40 5.96 -21.87 5.71
C TYR A 40 7.24 -21.72 6.53
N PRO A 41 8.35 -21.25 5.95
CA PRO A 41 9.68 -21.34 6.57
C PRO A 41 9.87 -20.41 7.76
N TYR A 42 8.94 -19.49 8.00
CA TYR A 42 9.00 -18.49 9.06
C TYR A 42 8.14 -18.86 10.29
N THR A 43 7.64 -20.09 10.34
CA THR A 43 6.89 -20.58 11.49
C THR A 43 7.82 -20.79 12.67
N THR A 44 7.43 -20.27 13.83
CA THR A 44 8.07 -20.48 15.13
C THR A 44 7.04 -20.98 16.14
N ASP A 45 7.49 -21.51 17.27
CA ASP A 45 6.56 -21.94 18.33
C ASP A 45 5.72 -20.76 18.84
N GLU A 46 6.26 -19.54 18.81
CA GLU A 46 5.59 -18.32 19.31
C GLU A 46 4.47 -17.83 18.40
N ASN A 47 4.65 -17.92 17.07
CA ASN A 47 3.69 -17.39 16.10
C ASN A 47 2.71 -18.44 15.57
N ARG A 48 2.98 -19.72 15.79
CA ARG A 48 2.24 -20.84 15.22
C ARG A 48 0.74 -20.79 15.50
N ASP A 49 0.37 -20.58 16.75
CA ASP A 49 -1.05 -20.59 17.16
C ASP A 49 -1.83 -19.43 16.56
N VAL A 50 -1.20 -18.26 16.45
CA VAL A 50 -1.80 -17.08 15.82
C VAL A 50 -1.97 -17.32 14.31
N LEU A 51 -0.94 -17.85 13.63
CA LEU A 51 -1.02 -18.15 12.20
C LEU A 51 -2.13 -19.15 11.89
N LEU A 52 -2.25 -20.25 12.67
CA LEU A 52 -3.29 -21.25 12.48
C LEU A 52 -4.70 -20.74 12.81
N LYS A 53 -4.81 -19.72 13.65
CA LYS A 53 -6.10 -19.13 14.03
C LYS A 53 -6.66 -18.20 12.95
N TYR A 54 -5.80 -17.45 12.27
CA TYR A 54 -6.21 -16.37 11.38
C TYR A 54 -5.96 -16.64 9.89
N LEU A 55 -5.12 -17.64 9.53
CA LEU A 55 -4.77 -17.93 8.15
C LEU A 55 -5.28 -19.33 7.74
N ASP A 56 -5.81 -19.41 6.56
CA ASP A 56 -6.14 -20.68 5.92
C ASP A 56 -5.00 -21.20 5.03
N SER A 57 -5.21 -22.35 4.37
CA SER A 57 -4.19 -22.95 3.49
C SER A 57 -3.84 -22.07 2.29
N ASP A 58 -4.80 -21.32 1.75
CA ASP A 58 -4.59 -20.46 0.58
C ASP A 58 -3.79 -19.22 0.98
N ASP A 59 -4.04 -18.70 2.17
CA ASP A 59 -3.27 -17.61 2.78
C ASP A 59 -1.81 -18.02 3.01
N ILE A 60 -1.60 -19.23 3.56
CA ILE A 60 -0.25 -19.76 3.77
C ILE A 60 0.48 -19.95 2.43
N ASP A 61 -0.20 -20.46 1.41
CA ASP A 61 0.35 -20.57 0.06
C ASP A 61 0.73 -19.22 -0.52
N TYR A 62 -0.11 -18.21 -0.32
CA TYR A 62 0.19 -16.84 -0.73
C TYR A 62 1.45 -16.32 -0.04
N LEU A 63 1.57 -16.48 1.30
CA LEU A 63 2.75 -16.05 2.06
C LEU A 63 4.03 -16.74 1.59
N VAL A 64 3.98 -18.05 1.34
CA VAL A 64 5.11 -18.83 0.83
C VAL A 64 5.52 -18.33 -0.55
N ASN A 65 4.57 -18.19 -1.46
CA ASN A 65 4.83 -17.76 -2.84
C ASN A 65 5.37 -16.32 -2.93
N GLN A 66 4.91 -15.44 -2.06
CA GLN A 66 5.35 -14.04 -2.01
C GLN A 66 6.55 -13.81 -1.08
N HIS A 67 7.04 -14.85 -0.39
CA HIS A 67 8.15 -14.77 0.57
C HIS A 67 7.91 -13.73 1.67
N ILE A 68 6.67 -13.61 2.15
CA ILE A 68 6.28 -12.66 3.19
C ILE A 68 6.53 -13.27 4.56
N SER A 69 7.35 -12.64 5.37
CA SER A 69 7.65 -13.04 6.76
C SER A 69 6.65 -12.44 7.75
N PRO A 70 6.47 -13.05 8.95
CA PRO A 70 5.49 -12.61 9.95
C PRO A 70 5.67 -11.17 10.44
N ASP A 71 6.90 -10.65 10.48
CA ASP A 71 7.18 -9.27 10.86
C ASP A 71 6.46 -8.22 9.98
N LYS A 72 5.99 -8.62 8.80
CA LYS A 72 5.26 -7.74 7.90
C LYS A 72 3.78 -7.61 8.24
N PHE A 73 3.18 -8.58 8.96
CA PHE A 73 1.74 -8.62 9.16
C PHE A 73 1.26 -8.96 10.58
N MET A 74 2.12 -9.45 11.47
CA MET A 74 1.70 -9.86 12.81
C MET A 74 1.05 -8.73 13.61
N ASP A 75 1.46 -7.49 13.41
CA ASP A 75 0.86 -6.32 14.06
C ASP A 75 -0.60 -6.05 13.63
N PHE A 76 -1.03 -6.65 12.52
CA PHE A 76 -2.31 -6.37 11.88
C PHE A 76 -3.23 -7.59 11.80
N ILE A 77 -2.70 -8.81 11.92
CA ILE A 77 -3.42 -10.07 11.64
C ILE A 77 -4.68 -10.27 12.51
N GLU A 78 -4.70 -9.72 13.71
CA GLU A 78 -5.83 -9.84 14.63
C GLU A 78 -6.95 -8.81 14.37
N LEU A 79 -6.71 -7.85 13.51
CA LEU A 79 -7.67 -6.78 13.22
C LEU A 79 -8.80 -7.31 12.33
N LYS A 80 -10.01 -6.88 12.61
CA LYS A 80 -11.24 -7.36 11.96
C LYS A 80 -11.22 -7.24 10.44
N ASP A 81 -10.68 -6.14 9.93
CA ASP A 81 -10.68 -5.82 8.51
C ASP A 81 -9.31 -6.09 7.84
N PHE A 82 -8.47 -6.89 8.50
CA PHE A 82 -7.18 -7.30 7.96
C PHE A 82 -7.34 -8.02 6.62
N ASN A 83 -6.55 -7.61 5.63
CA ASN A 83 -6.47 -8.24 4.32
C ASN A 83 -5.02 -8.59 4.00
N LEU A 84 -4.71 -9.88 3.99
CA LEU A 84 -3.35 -10.38 3.79
C LEU A 84 -2.68 -9.83 2.51
N LYS A 85 -3.45 -9.61 1.44
CA LYS A 85 -2.93 -9.07 0.18
C LYS A 85 -2.46 -7.61 0.26
N ASN A 86 -2.89 -6.90 1.29
CA ASN A 86 -2.52 -5.51 1.53
C ASN A 86 -1.40 -5.36 2.58
N THR A 87 -0.88 -6.47 3.10
CA THR A 87 0.11 -6.52 4.18
C THR A 87 1.31 -5.59 3.98
N LEU A 88 1.91 -5.61 2.80
CA LEU A 88 3.07 -4.76 2.49
C LEU A 88 2.72 -3.27 2.53
N TYR A 89 1.50 -2.92 2.15
CA TYR A 89 1.01 -1.54 2.22
C TYR A 89 0.78 -1.07 3.65
N TYR A 90 0.24 -1.94 4.53
CA TYR A 90 0.09 -1.61 5.95
C TYR A 90 1.45 -1.34 6.60
N LYS A 91 2.41 -2.21 6.31
CA LYS A 91 3.78 -2.08 6.84
C LYS A 91 4.44 -0.80 6.34
N GLU A 92 4.42 -0.54 5.02
CA GLU A 92 4.98 0.68 4.43
C GLU A 92 4.31 1.95 4.99
N ALA A 93 2.99 1.93 5.11
CA ALA A 93 2.23 3.04 5.65
C ALA A 93 2.62 3.34 7.10
N LYS A 94 2.73 2.31 7.95
CA LYS A 94 3.12 2.45 9.35
C LYS A 94 4.56 2.93 9.51
N GLU A 95 5.49 2.44 8.70
CA GLU A 95 6.90 2.83 8.73
C GLU A 95 7.11 4.28 8.25
N THR A 96 6.27 4.77 7.37
CA THR A 96 6.39 6.13 6.82
C THR A 96 5.73 7.16 7.72
N GLN A 97 4.51 6.89 8.16
CA GLN A 97 3.75 7.80 9.02
C GLN A 97 2.97 6.99 10.05
N ASP A 98 3.40 7.04 11.32
CA ASP A 98 2.80 6.25 12.39
C ASP A 98 1.36 6.69 12.68
N ALA A 99 0.50 5.69 12.86
CA ALA A 99 -0.88 5.84 13.29
C ALA A 99 -1.34 4.55 13.97
N ASP A 100 -2.55 4.57 14.52
CA ASP A 100 -3.19 3.37 15.04
C ASP A 100 -3.33 2.28 13.95
N ASN A 101 -3.03 1.02 14.28
CA ASN A 101 -3.04 -0.08 13.32
C ASN A 101 -4.40 -0.29 12.66
N GLU A 102 -5.49 -0.12 13.41
CA GLU A 102 -6.84 -0.22 12.85
C GLU A 102 -7.12 0.90 11.86
N TYR A 103 -6.66 2.11 12.15
CA TYR A 103 -6.77 3.25 11.24
C TYR A 103 -5.98 3.00 9.94
N ILE A 104 -4.74 2.49 10.04
CA ILE A 104 -3.89 2.16 8.88
C ILE A 104 -4.58 1.12 7.99
N VAL A 105 -5.10 0.03 8.60
CA VAL A 105 -5.80 -1.02 7.86
C VAL A 105 -7.00 -0.46 7.12
N ASN A 106 -7.82 0.33 7.80
CA ASN A 106 -9.01 0.95 7.20
C ASN A 106 -8.65 1.91 6.07
N PHE A 107 -7.64 2.77 6.26
CA PHE A 107 -7.15 3.70 5.25
C PHE A 107 -6.66 2.96 3.99
N VAL A 108 -5.76 2.01 4.16
CA VAL A 108 -5.21 1.25 3.03
C VAL A 108 -6.31 0.47 2.30
N ASN A 109 -7.16 -0.25 3.01
CA ASN A 109 -8.23 -1.03 2.38
C ASN A 109 -9.19 -0.15 1.57
N ARG A 110 -9.51 1.02 2.09
CA ARG A 110 -10.45 1.94 1.47
C ARG A 110 -9.88 2.60 0.21
N PHE A 111 -8.63 3.01 0.26
CA PHE A 111 -8.01 3.82 -0.78
C PHE A 111 -6.97 3.07 -1.62
N ARG A 112 -6.86 1.75 -1.47
CA ARG A 112 -5.86 0.90 -2.14
C ARG A 112 -5.76 1.11 -3.67
N LYS A 113 -6.83 1.54 -4.30
CA LYS A 113 -6.89 1.78 -5.75
C LYS A 113 -6.27 3.12 -6.16
N ASN A 114 -6.09 4.04 -5.23
CA ASN A 114 -5.63 5.41 -5.48
C ASN A 114 -4.11 5.54 -5.49
N PHE A 115 -3.38 4.52 -5.03
CA PHE A 115 -1.92 4.54 -4.95
C PHE A 115 -1.29 3.18 -5.27
N SER A 116 -0.06 3.19 -5.79
CA SER A 116 0.81 2.04 -5.89
C SER A 116 1.62 1.85 -4.60
N TYR A 117 2.36 0.74 -4.48
CA TYR A 117 3.27 0.55 -3.34
C TYR A 117 4.32 1.67 -3.27
N ASP A 118 4.97 1.98 -4.38
CA ASP A 118 6.02 3.00 -4.44
C ASP A 118 5.47 4.41 -4.14
N SER A 119 4.28 4.75 -4.64
CA SER A 119 3.69 6.08 -4.41
C SER A 119 3.12 6.26 -3.00
N LEU A 120 2.75 5.20 -2.29
CA LEU A 120 2.20 5.30 -0.93
C LEU A 120 3.20 5.92 0.05
N LYS A 121 4.45 5.47 -0.01
CA LYS A 121 5.52 6.01 0.81
C LYS A 121 5.69 7.50 0.57
N GLU A 122 5.80 7.88 -0.68
CA GLU A 122 6.01 9.26 -1.08
C GLU A 122 4.82 10.17 -0.68
N LEU A 123 3.61 9.71 -0.92
CA LEU A 123 2.39 10.40 -0.48
C LEU A 123 2.37 10.62 1.05
N LEU A 124 2.62 9.59 1.85
CA LEU A 124 2.62 9.68 3.31
C LEU A 124 3.82 10.45 3.87
N SER A 125 4.88 10.65 3.09
CA SER A 125 6.00 11.52 3.49
C SER A 125 5.66 13.01 3.40
N HIS A 126 4.65 13.39 2.60
CA HIS A 126 4.29 14.78 2.33
C HIS A 126 2.88 15.16 2.76
N TYR A 127 1.98 14.20 2.89
CA TYR A 127 0.58 14.42 3.24
C TYR A 127 0.17 13.60 4.45
N SER A 128 -0.64 14.17 5.32
CA SER A 128 -1.21 13.41 6.43
C SER A 128 -2.26 12.40 5.95
N TYR A 129 -2.52 11.36 6.75
CA TYR A 129 -3.63 10.44 6.49
C TYR A 129 -4.98 11.17 6.37
N ILE A 130 -5.17 12.24 7.15
CA ILE A 130 -6.40 13.03 7.14
C ILE A 130 -6.53 13.79 5.82
N ASP A 131 -5.45 14.41 5.35
CA ASP A 131 -5.45 15.13 4.08
C ASP A 131 -5.68 14.19 2.90
N LEU A 132 -5.02 13.03 2.87
CA LEU A 132 -5.23 12.02 1.84
C LEU A 132 -6.66 11.47 1.87
N THR A 133 -7.21 11.20 3.06
CA THR A 133 -8.61 10.77 3.20
C THR A 133 -9.56 11.83 2.63
N THR A 134 -9.38 13.08 3.03
CA THR A 134 -10.23 14.19 2.57
C THR A 134 -10.12 14.38 1.07
N TYR A 135 -8.90 14.32 0.52
CA TYR A 135 -8.67 14.42 -0.91
C TYR A 135 -9.37 13.30 -1.68
N TYR A 136 -9.15 12.03 -1.28
CA TYR A 136 -9.73 10.88 -1.97
C TYR A 136 -11.25 10.80 -1.84
N GLU A 137 -11.82 11.30 -0.77
CA GLU A 137 -13.28 11.33 -0.57
C GLU A 137 -13.97 12.41 -1.39
N ASN A 138 -13.36 13.57 -1.53
CA ASN A 138 -13.98 14.74 -2.14
C ASN A 138 -13.51 14.94 -3.59
N GLU A 139 -12.21 14.98 -3.82
CA GLU A 139 -11.64 15.36 -5.11
C GLU A 139 -11.59 14.18 -6.11
N ALA A 140 -11.13 13.01 -5.67
CA ALA A 140 -11.04 11.84 -6.54
C ALA A 140 -12.40 11.28 -6.99
N VAL A 141 -13.47 11.57 -6.25
CA VAL A 141 -14.83 11.17 -6.62
C VAL A 141 -15.43 12.14 -7.63
N LEU A 142 -15.11 13.42 -7.55
CA LEU A 142 -15.62 14.46 -8.44
C LEU A 142 -14.89 14.50 -9.78
N TYR A 143 -13.60 14.18 -9.79
CA TYR A 143 -12.73 14.28 -10.96
C TYR A 143 -11.90 13.01 -11.09
N SER A 144 -12.39 12.03 -11.85
CA SER A 144 -11.74 10.71 -12.02
C SER A 144 -10.33 10.78 -12.59
N ASP A 145 -9.99 11.84 -13.29
CA ASP A 145 -8.69 12.04 -13.96
C ASP A 145 -7.71 12.85 -13.11
N LEU A 146 -8.18 13.39 -11.97
CA LEU A 146 -7.35 14.20 -11.08
C LEU A 146 -6.36 13.31 -10.31
N ARG A 147 -5.08 13.63 -10.42
CA ARG A 147 -3.98 12.92 -9.76
C ARG A 147 -3.31 13.81 -8.74
N LEU A 148 -3.18 13.29 -7.53
CA LEU A 148 -2.37 13.94 -6.50
C LEU A 148 -0.89 13.71 -6.81
N VAL A 149 -0.13 14.81 -6.86
CA VAL A 149 1.33 14.76 -7.02
C VAL A 149 1.94 14.14 -5.75
N ALA A 150 2.64 13.02 -5.89
CA ALA A 150 3.18 12.29 -4.75
C ALA A 150 4.33 13.04 -4.06
N ASP A 151 5.23 13.64 -4.85
CA ASP A 151 6.30 14.50 -4.36
C ASP A 151 6.05 15.96 -4.77
N PRO A 152 5.38 16.76 -3.92
CA PRO A 152 5.14 18.18 -4.19
C PRO A 152 6.38 19.05 -4.03
N THR A 153 7.51 18.51 -3.54
CA THR A 153 8.78 19.23 -3.38
C THR A 153 9.56 19.30 -4.69
N ASN A 154 9.24 18.46 -5.65
CA ASN A 154 9.95 18.38 -6.93
C ASN A 154 9.67 19.63 -7.79
N PRO A 155 10.67 20.49 -8.05
CA PRO A 155 10.45 21.74 -8.80
C PRO A 155 10.16 21.52 -10.29
N TYR A 156 10.31 20.31 -10.80
CA TYR A 156 10.04 19.95 -12.19
C TYR A 156 8.64 19.38 -12.42
N VAL A 157 7.83 19.29 -11.37
CA VAL A 157 6.45 18.82 -11.49
C VAL A 157 5.61 19.88 -12.18
N VAL A 158 4.91 19.47 -13.22
CA VAL A 158 3.95 20.34 -13.92
C VAL A 158 2.60 20.22 -13.23
N LEU A 159 2.18 21.27 -12.56
CA LEU A 159 0.83 21.39 -12.01
C LEU A 159 -0.14 21.87 -13.10
N ASN A 160 -1.25 21.18 -13.24
CA ASN A 160 -2.31 21.48 -14.20
C ASN A 160 -3.65 20.93 -13.70
N GLN A 161 -4.68 20.93 -14.53
CA GLN A 161 -6.00 20.43 -14.17
C GLN A 161 -6.03 18.91 -13.85
N GLU A 162 -5.04 18.14 -14.31
CA GLU A 162 -4.96 16.70 -14.07
C GLU A 162 -4.00 16.36 -12.90
N ASN A 163 -2.97 17.20 -12.66
CA ASN A 163 -1.97 17.00 -11.62
C ASN A 163 -2.05 18.14 -10.61
N THR A 164 -2.45 17.82 -9.39
CA THR A 164 -2.67 18.80 -8.33
C THR A 164 -1.88 18.48 -7.08
N VAL A 165 -1.73 19.45 -6.22
CA VAL A 165 -1.26 19.31 -4.83
C VAL A 165 -2.42 19.67 -3.89
N TYR A 166 -2.42 19.10 -2.69
CA TYR A 166 -3.47 19.33 -1.70
C TYR A 166 -2.87 19.82 -0.38
N LYS A 167 -3.22 21.05 0.02
CA LYS A 167 -2.76 21.67 1.28
C LYS A 167 -1.26 21.59 1.57
N TYR A 168 -0.44 21.44 0.53
CA TYR A 168 0.99 21.42 0.68
C TYR A 168 1.54 22.84 0.82
N ALA A 169 2.35 23.08 1.85
CA ALA A 169 3.10 24.32 2.04
C ALA A 169 4.61 23.97 2.00
N PRO A 170 5.39 24.57 1.06
CA PRO A 170 6.83 24.37 1.04
C PRO A 170 7.48 24.85 2.33
N GLU A 171 8.50 24.11 2.79
CA GLU A 171 9.34 24.56 3.89
C GLU A 171 10.26 25.71 3.46
N ASN A 172 10.75 26.49 4.43
CA ASN A 172 11.73 27.56 4.21
C ASN A 172 11.28 28.64 3.21
N LEU A 173 10.02 29.04 3.28
CA LEU A 173 9.51 30.20 2.56
C LEU A 173 10.07 31.49 3.19
N VAL A 174 10.50 32.41 2.34
CA VAL A 174 10.97 33.75 2.73
C VAL A 174 10.26 34.83 1.93
N ASP A 175 10.12 36.00 2.53
CA ASP A 175 9.60 37.18 1.82
C ASP A 175 10.65 37.70 0.84
N PHE A 176 10.25 37.81 -0.42
CA PHE A 176 11.02 38.43 -1.50
C PHE A 176 10.20 39.55 -2.13
N ASN A 177 10.41 40.76 -1.66
CA ASN A 177 9.68 41.94 -2.10
C ASN A 177 8.15 41.85 -1.99
N GLY A 178 7.65 41.29 -0.86
CA GLY A 178 6.22 41.09 -0.61
C GLY A 178 5.62 39.81 -1.18
N ILE A 179 6.45 38.94 -1.76
CA ILE A 179 6.05 37.65 -2.34
C ILE A 179 6.83 36.53 -1.65
N TYR A 180 6.14 35.48 -1.22
CA TYR A 180 6.79 34.33 -0.61
C TYR A 180 7.39 33.40 -1.65
N VAL A 181 8.69 33.11 -1.54
CA VAL A 181 9.44 32.19 -2.38
C VAL A 181 10.27 31.24 -1.53
N GLN A 182 10.68 30.11 -2.07
CA GLN A 182 11.63 29.22 -1.38
C GLN A 182 12.99 29.92 -1.22
N ASN A 183 13.58 29.86 -0.04
CA ASN A 183 14.87 30.47 0.26
C ASN A 183 15.99 30.06 -0.71
N ALA A 184 15.99 28.80 -1.16
CA ALA A 184 16.95 28.31 -2.15
C ALA A 184 16.90 29.00 -3.52
N MET A 185 15.81 29.71 -3.82
CA MET A 185 15.63 30.45 -5.08
C MET A 185 16.14 31.89 -5.02
N VAL A 186 16.28 32.47 -3.85
CA VAL A 186 16.50 33.92 -3.65
C VAL A 186 17.74 34.43 -4.37
N ASP A 187 18.88 33.78 -4.20
CA ASP A 187 20.15 34.22 -4.80
C ASP A 187 20.10 34.15 -6.35
N ASN A 188 19.56 33.09 -6.88
CA ASN A 188 19.43 32.92 -8.33
C ASN A 188 18.42 33.90 -8.91
N LEU A 189 17.31 34.15 -8.22
CA LEU A 189 16.28 35.11 -8.64
C LEU A 189 16.82 36.53 -8.60
N SER A 190 17.53 36.93 -7.55
CA SER A 190 18.21 38.24 -7.46
C SER A 190 19.23 38.42 -8.57
N SER A 191 20.09 37.42 -8.78
CA SER A 191 21.09 37.46 -9.86
C SER A 191 20.47 37.60 -11.26
N MET A 192 19.36 36.94 -11.50
CA MET A 192 18.61 37.04 -12.75
C MET A 192 18.04 38.44 -12.96
N LEU A 193 17.43 39.02 -11.91
CA LEU A 193 16.86 40.37 -11.97
C LEU A 193 17.94 41.43 -12.18
N ASP A 194 19.08 41.32 -11.48
CA ASP A 194 20.22 42.22 -11.64
C ASP A 194 20.85 42.13 -13.05
N ALA A 195 21.01 40.92 -13.56
CA ALA A 195 21.52 40.71 -14.92
C ALA A 195 20.56 41.31 -15.96
N TYR A 196 19.26 41.15 -15.82
CA TYR A 196 18.27 41.75 -16.69
C TYR A 196 18.33 43.30 -16.63
N ALA A 197 18.35 43.89 -15.44
CA ALA A 197 18.44 45.33 -15.24
C ALA A 197 19.69 45.92 -15.88
N SER A 198 20.82 45.22 -15.81
CA SER A 198 22.09 45.66 -16.42
C SER A 198 22.05 45.67 -17.97
N VAL A 199 21.31 44.78 -18.59
CA VAL A 199 21.16 44.67 -20.03
C VAL A 199 20.20 45.75 -20.58
N MET A 200 19.14 46.03 -19.83
CA MET A 200 18.06 46.93 -20.24
C MET A 200 18.32 48.40 -19.90
N ASP A 201 19.51 48.72 -19.35
CA ASP A 201 19.97 50.09 -19.05
C ASP A 201 18.94 50.91 -18.24
N GLY A 202 18.16 50.20 -17.36
CA GLY A 202 17.18 50.81 -16.48
C GLY A 202 15.90 51.29 -17.16
N GLN A 203 15.70 51.00 -18.44
CA GLN A 203 14.49 51.41 -19.17
C GLN A 203 13.31 50.46 -19.04
N ASP A 204 13.54 49.25 -18.63
CA ASP A 204 12.50 48.24 -18.40
C ASP A 204 12.75 47.49 -17.07
N HIS A 205 11.71 47.03 -16.46
CA HIS A 205 11.77 46.36 -15.15
C HIS A 205 11.15 44.98 -15.21
N LEU A 206 11.96 43.95 -14.95
CA LEU A 206 11.48 42.61 -14.67
C LEU A 206 11.15 42.53 -13.20
N SER A 207 9.98 42.06 -12.86
CA SER A 207 9.57 41.83 -11.48
C SER A 207 8.93 40.46 -11.30
N VAL A 208 9.02 39.92 -10.09
CA VAL A 208 8.29 38.72 -9.72
C VAL A 208 6.85 39.12 -9.42
N SER A 209 5.91 38.59 -10.19
CA SER A 209 4.49 38.95 -10.09
C SER A 209 3.72 38.11 -9.05
N SER A 210 4.17 36.86 -8.84
CA SER A 210 3.54 35.94 -7.89
C SER A 210 4.55 34.91 -7.40
N GLY A 211 4.30 34.37 -6.22
CA GLY A 211 5.06 33.29 -5.62
C GLY A 211 4.13 32.25 -5.00
N TYR A 212 4.48 31.76 -3.82
CA TYR A 212 3.64 30.82 -3.10
C TYR A 212 2.32 31.48 -2.69
N LEU A 213 1.22 30.77 -2.95
CA LEU A 213 -0.10 31.06 -2.43
C LEU A 213 -0.56 29.86 -1.58
N SER A 214 -1.11 30.11 -0.40
CA SER A 214 -1.67 29.02 0.41
C SER A 214 -2.95 28.47 -0.24
N TYR A 215 -3.31 27.25 0.17
CA TYR A 215 -4.54 26.60 -0.31
C TYR A 215 -5.79 27.45 -0.07
N GLU A 216 -5.82 28.22 1.03
CA GLU A 216 -6.93 29.10 1.37
C GLU A 216 -6.95 30.41 0.56
N GLN A 217 -5.86 30.74 -0.13
CA GLN A 217 -5.74 31.96 -0.96
C GLN A 217 -6.08 31.73 -2.43
N VAL A 218 -6.19 30.46 -2.85
CA VAL A 218 -6.53 30.06 -4.21
C VAL A 218 -8.03 29.83 -4.35
#